data_3b699fb0c70a31a77a8f7e10b08d0a3a
#
_entry.id   3b699fb0c70a31a77a8f7e10b08d0a3a
#
_cell.length_a   1.000
_cell.length_b   1.000
_cell.length_c   1.000
_cell.angle_alpha   90.00
_cell.angle_beta   90.00
_cell.angle_gamma   90.00
#
_symmetry.space_group_name_H-M   'P 1'
#
loop_
_entity.id
_entity.type
_entity.pdbx_description
1 polymer ?
#
loop_
_entity_poly.entity_id
_entity_poly.type
_entity_poly.pdbx_seq_one_letter_code
_entity_poly.pdbx_strand_id
1 'polypeptide(L)'
;MGLHQFADSIENFANLRDPADLKPRLSQMLDPIGVNAWTYTVIRNCDGCFAPRYVTTYPEEWTSHYIESDYVATDPTIQAVSGGVRPVLWDELEQSPAMTRRGRKMFKEARTFGLRTGVTMPIHGPGNGYTVFGASFDREGQDFARQWPEIRSALQLVVLAAHDGALMLWRTASDKDAIHLTDRERDCLLWTARGKTAFECAAILRLSEDTVRFYLRAVMDKMGVHSKHHAVVKAITLNLIVP
;
A
#
# COMPACT_ATOMS: atom_id res chain seq x y z
N MET A 1 19.48 -9.68 18.90
CA MET A 1 18.11 -10.09 19.32
C MET A 1 17.91 -11.54 18.88
N GLY A 2 17.56 -12.46 19.80
CA GLY A 2 17.33 -13.87 19.45
C GLY A 2 16.04 -14.03 18.62
N LEU A 3 15.96 -15.11 17.82
CA LEU A 3 14.79 -15.41 16.94
C LEU A 3 13.46 -15.39 17.72
N HIS A 4 13.44 -15.87 18.96
CA HIS A 4 12.23 -15.85 19.80
C HIS A 4 11.78 -14.43 20.16
N GLN A 5 12.70 -13.57 20.60
CA GLN A 5 12.37 -12.17 20.91
C GLN A 5 11.88 -11.42 19.69
N PHE A 6 12.41 -11.76 18.51
CA PHE A 6 11.97 -11.16 17.25
C PHE A 6 10.56 -11.63 16.87
N ALA A 7 10.27 -12.93 17.04
CA ALA A 7 8.94 -13.49 16.80
C ALA A 7 7.88 -12.90 17.74
N ASP A 8 8.15 -12.86 19.04
CA ASP A 8 7.25 -12.26 20.04
C ASP A 8 6.95 -10.79 19.75
N SER A 9 7.95 -10.07 19.25
CA SER A 9 7.81 -8.65 18.89
C SER A 9 6.96 -8.45 17.63
N ILE A 10 7.03 -9.38 16.68
CA ILE A 10 6.17 -9.38 15.48
C ILE A 10 4.72 -9.65 15.86
N GLU A 11 4.45 -10.60 16.75
CA GLU A 11 3.09 -10.90 17.22
C GLU A 11 2.43 -9.70 17.91
N ASN A 12 3.21 -8.79 18.47
CA ASN A 12 2.70 -7.56 19.08
C ASN A 12 2.00 -6.62 18.08
N PHE A 13 2.28 -6.71 16.77
CA PHE A 13 1.55 -5.94 15.77
C PHE A 13 0.11 -6.43 15.58
N ALA A 14 -0.15 -7.72 15.74
CA ALA A 14 -1.51 -8.28 15.69
C ALA A 14 -2.42 -7.75 16.81
N ASN A 15 -1.83 -7.23 17.88
CA ASN A 15 -2.53 -6.70 19.05
C ASN A 15 -2.64 -5.17 19.06
N LEU A 16 -2.32 -4.48 17.98
CA LEU A 16 -2.53 -3.04 17.86
C LEU A 16 -4.02 -2.70 18.00
N ARG A 17 -4.32 -1.75 18.87
CA ARG A 17 -5.70 -1.26 19.13
C ARG A 17 -5.88 0.19 18.74
N ASP A 18 -4.81 0.98 18.77
CA ASP A 18 -4.81 2.40 18.45
C ASP A 18 -3.84 2.66 17.29
N PRO A 19 -4.26 3.38 16.24
CA PRO A 19 -3.35 3.83 15.18
C PRO A 19 -2.13 4.62 15.70
N ALA A 20 -2.24 5.30 16.83
CA ALA A 20 -1.14 6.04 17.46
C ALA A 20 -0.01 5.11 17.94
N ASP A 21 -0.31 3.84 18.24
CA ASP A 21 0.69 2.86 18.69
C ASP A 21 1.58 2.34 17.56
N LEU A 22 1.17 2.48 16.31
CA LEU A 22 1.91 1.97 15.16
C LEU A 22 3.31 2.60 15.06
N LYS A 23 3.40 3.93 15.20
CA LYS A 23 4.66 4.67 15.06
C LYS A 23 5.70 4.25 16.10
N PRO A 24 5.42 4.29 17.43
CA PRO A 24 6.40 3.91 18.43
C PRO A 24 6.80 2.44 18.35
N ARG A 25 5.86 1.53 18.08
CA ARG A 25 6.18 0.10 17.98
C ARG A 25 7.04 -0.22 16.76
N LEU A 26 6.70 0.36 15.61
CA LEU A 26 7.50 0.16 14.40
C LEU A 26 8.90 0.74 14.56
N SER A 27 9.04 1.93 15.15
CA SER A 27 10.36 2.50 15.46
C SER A 27 11.18 1.58 16.36
N GLN A 28 10.59 1.07 17.44
CA GLN A 28 11.27 0.16 18.37
C GLN A 28 11.79 -1.12 17.67
N MET A 29 11.04 -1.64 16.70
CA MET A 29 11.45 -2.82 15.93
C MET A 29 12.52 -2.52 14.88
N LEU A 30 12.54 -1.31 14.35
CA LEU A 30 13.46 -0.88 13.31
C LEU A 30 14.82 -0.41 13.86
N ASP A 31 14.86 0.09 15.08
CA ASP A 31 16.07 0.54 15.76
C ASP A 31 17.23 -0.49 15.75
N PRO A 32 17.01 -1.77 16.16
CA PRO A 32 18.05 -2.80 16.14
C PRO A 32 18.56 -3.14 14.74
N ILE A 33 17.77 -2.83 13.70
CA ILE A 33 18.15 -3.03 12.29
C ILE A 33 19.03 -1.87 11.79
N GLY A 34 19.07 -0.75 12.55
CA GLY A 34 19.84 0.44 12.23
C GLY A 34 19.11 1.42 11.30
N VAL A 35 17.80 1.37 11.27
CA VAL A 35 16.97 2.36 10.56
C VAL A 35 16.91 3.62 11.41
N ASN A 36 17.37 4.75 10.85
CA ASN A 36 17.35 6.04 11.57
C ASN A 36 16.08 6.85 11.29
N ALA A 37 15.50 6.71 10.11
CA ALA A 37 14.24 7.33 9.77
C ALA A 37 13.46 6.47 8.77
N TRP A 38 12.13 6.52 8.83
CA TRP A 38 11.28 5.71 7.99
C TRP A 38 9.94 6.39 7.67
N THR A 39 9.33 5.95 6.58
CA THR A 39 7.96 6.29 6.20
C THR A 39 7.18 5.05 5.80
N TYR A 40 5.94 4.97 6.23
CA TYR A 40 4.97 3.96 5.85
C TYR A 40 3.79 4.68 5.21
N THR A 41 3.61 4.50 3.92
CA THR A 41 2.63 5.24 3.12
C THR A 41 1.70 4.29 2.41
N VAL A 42 0.41 4.36 2.68
CA VAL A 42 -0.63 3.62 1.96
C VAL A 42 -1.10 4.45 0.79
N ILE A 43 -0.84 3.94 -0.41
CA ILE A 43 -1.27 4.55 -1.66
C ILE A 43 -2.55 3.83 -2.08
N ARG A 44 -3.69 4.48 -1.95
CA ARG A 44 -4.98 3.96 -2.43
C ARG A 44 -5.39 4.69 -3.69
N ASN A 45 -5.72 3.93 -4.72
CA ASN A 45 -6.48 4.44 -5.85
C ASN A 45 -7.97 4.48 -5.43
N CYS A 46 -8.42 5.61 -4.91
CA CYS A 46 -9.83 5.88 -4.71
C CYS A 46 -10.28 6.82 -5.84
N ASP A 47 -11.37 6.49 -6.54
CA ASP A 47 -12.14 7.28 -7.52
C ASP A 47 -11.67 8.76 -7.74
N GLY A 48 -10.46 8.95 -8.28
CA GLY A 48 -9.92 10.28 -8.60
C GLY A 48 -9.37 11.09 -7.41
N CYS A 49 -9.39 10.58 -6.18
CA CYS A 49 -8.78 11.20 -5.01
C CYS A 49 -7.55 10.42 -4.57
N PHE A 50 -6.38 10.97 -4.82
CA PHE A 50 -5.13 10.50 -4.24
C PHE A 50 -4.99 11.10 -2.84
N ALA A 51 -5.43 10.37 -1.81
CA ALA A 51 -5.22 10.76 -0.41
C ALA A 51 -4.33 9.71 0.27
N PRO A 52 -3.00 9.83 0.19
CA PRO A 52 -2.10 8.92 0.87
C PRO A 52 -2.27 9.07 2.39
N ARG A 53 -2.45 7.93 3.07
CA ARG A 53 -2.29 7.88 4.53
C ARG A 53 -0.85 7.50 4.80
N TYR A 54 -0.17 8.29 5.61
CA TYR A 54 1.22 8.00 5.95
C TYR A 54 1.47 8.14 7.45
N VAL A 55 2.42 7.36 7.92
CA VAL A 55 3.04 7.47 9.23
C VAL A 55 4.54 7.54 9.00
N THR A 56 5.22 8.52 9.56
CA THR A 56 6.63 8.75 9.26
C THR A 56 7.40 9.26 10.48
N THR A 57 8.71 8.98 10.47
CA THR A 57 9.71 9.61 11.34
C THR A 57 10.67 10.50 10.57
N TYR A 58 10.42 10.72 9.26
CA TYR A 58 11.20 11.69 8.48
C TYR A 58 11.06 13.08 9.08
N PRO A 59 12.08 13.94 8.96
CA PRO A 59 12.00 15.33 9.39
C PRO A 59 10.74 16.03 8.84
N GLU A 60 10.09 16.81 9.68
CA GLU A 60 8.85 17.51 9.31
C GLU A 60 9.10 18.51 8.16
N GLU A 61 10.26 19.18 8.19
CA GLU A 61 10.69 20.10 7.14
C GLU A 61 10.83 19.38 5.79
N TRP A 62 11.36 18.15 5.79
CA TRP A 62 11.43 17.34 4.57
C TRP A 62 10.03 16.96 4.09
N THR A 63 9.17 16.50 5.00
CA THR A 63 7.82 16.04 4.66
C THR A 63 7.01 17.17 4.04
N SER A 64 7.08 18.37 4.62
CA SER A 64 6.43 19.57 4.11
C SER A 64 6.98 19.96 2.72
N HIS A 65 8.30 20.02 2.59
CA HIS A 65 8.98 20.33 1.34
C HIS A 65 8.64 19.32 0.22
N TYR A 66 8.57 18.03 0.55
CA TYR A 66 8.22 16.95 -0.37
C TYR A 66 6.80 17.12 -0.94
N ILE A 67 5.84 17.49 -0.08
CA ILE A 67 4.44 17.74 -0.47
C ILE A 67 4.33 19.01 -1.31
N GLU A 68 4.90 20.12 -0.86
CA GLU A 68 4.87 21.41 -1.55
C GLU A 68 5.55 21.36 -2.92
N SER A 69 6.59 20.55 -3.05
CA SER A 69 7.30 20.33 -4.32
C SER A 69 6.60 19.34 -5.25
N ASP A 70 5.43 18.79 -4.86
CA ASP A 70 4.70 17.76 -5.62
C ASP A 70 5.60 16.58 -6.02
N TYR A 71 6.45 16.12 -5.11
CA TYR A 71 7.32 14.97 -5.36
C TYR A 71 6.56 13.65 -5.40
N VAL A 72 5.41 13.54 -4.73
CA VAL A 72 4.58 12.33 -4.72
C VAL A 72 4.33 11.76 -6.12
N ALA A 73 3.99 12.63 -7.08
CA ALA A 73 3.68 12.23 -8.46
C ALA A 73 4.91 11.82 -9.28
N THR A 74 6.11 12.24 -8.86
CA THR A 74 7.35 12.11 -9.65
C THR A 74 8.47 11.38 -8.91
N ASP A 75 8.20 10.88 -7.71
CA ASP A 75 9.16 10.16 -6.89
C ASP A 75 9.61 8.87 -7.60
N PRO A 76 10.89 8.78 -7.98
CA PRO A 76 11.41 7.63 -8.67
C PRO A 76 11.37 6.36 -7.81
N THR A 77 11.37 6.47 -6.49
CA THR A 77 11.30 5.33 -5.59
C THR A 77 9.91 4.69 -5.63
N ILE A 78 8.87 5.50 -5.61
CA ILE A 78 7.48 5.05 -5.73
C ILE A 78 7.25 4.41 -7.10
N GLN A 79 7.74 5.04 -8.18
CA GLN A 79 7.62 4.52 -9.53
C GLN A 79 8.33 3.18 -9.71
N ALA A 80 9.54 3.04 -9.16
CA ALA A 80 10.33 1.82 -9.27
C ALA A 80 9.69 0.62 -8.55
N VAL A 81 8.97 0.84 -7.45
CA VAL A 81 8.34 -0.24 -6.68
C VAL A 81 6.89 -0.52 -7.07
N SER A 82 6.24 0.33 -7.85
CA SER A 82 4.81 0.20 -8.19
C SER A 82 4.46 -1.07 -8.96
N GLY A 83 5.39 -1.62 -9.75
CA GLY A 83 5.19 -2.83 -10.57
C GLY A 83 5.92 -4.07 -10.06
N GLY A 84 6.53 -4.03 -8.86
CA GLY A 84 7.37 -5.11 -8.36
C GLY A 84 7.14 -5.45 -6.89
N VAL A 85 7.81 -6.51 -6.44
CA VAL A 85 7.80 -6.96 -5.03
C VAL A 85 9.17 -6.79 -4.36
N ARG A 86 10.18 -6.33 -5.11
CA ARG A 86 11.54 -6.23 -4.62
C ARG A 86 11.79 -4.87 -4.00
N PRO A 87 12.51 -4.81 -2.87
CA PRO A 87 13.09 -3.57 -2.38
C PRO A 87 14.02 -2.94 -3.41
N VAL A 88 14.01 -1.62 -3.48
CA VAL A 88 14.87 -0.83 -4.36
C VAL A 88 15.79 0.03 -3.50
N LEU A 89 17.08 -0.11 -3.68
CA LEU A 89 18.07 0.74 -3.01
C LEU A 89 18.13 2.11 -3.67
N TRP A 90 18.17 3.16 -2.88
CA TRP A 90 18.20 4.54 -3.38
C TRP A 90 19.45 4.83 -4.21
N ASP A 91 20.59 4.30 -3.78
CA ASP A 91 21.88 4.49 -4.49
C ASP A 91 21.88 3.82 -5.88
N GLU A 92 21.28 2.62 -5.99
CA GLU A 92 21.11 1.95 -7.29
C GLU A 92 20.20 2.74 -8.22
N LEU A 93 19.12 3.29 -7.64
CA LEU A 93 18.15 4.06 -8.41
C LEU A 93 18.74 5.38 -8.91
N GLU A 94 19.55 6.07 -8.08
CA GLU A 94 20.21 7.30 -8.50
C GLU A 94 21.22 7.11 -9.62
N GLN A 95 21.91 5.95 -9.63
CA GLN A 95 22.86 5.58 -10.68
C GLN A 95 22.18 5.09 -11.97
N SER A 96 20.88 4.87 -11.94
CA SER A 96 20.13 4.40 -13.10
C SER A 96 20.20 5.41 -14.27
N PRO A 97 20.47 4.96 -15.50
CA PRO A 97 20.39 5.81 -16.69
C PRO A 97 19.02 6.42 -16.92
N ALA A 98 17.95 5.78 -16.42
CA ALA A 98 16.58 6.23 -16.53
C ALA A 98 16.22 7.31 -15.50
N MET A 99 17.13 7.67 -14.58
CA MET A 99 16.88 8.66 -13.55
C MET A 99 16.64 10.05 -14.13
N THR A 100 15.48 10.62 -13.83
CA THR A 100 15.06 11.95 -14.30
C THR A 100 15.83 13.08 -13.59
N ARG A 101 15.87 14.28 -14.21
CA ARG A 101 16.41 15.47 -13.54
C ARG A 101 15.69 15.79 -12.24
N ARG A 102 14.36 15.62 -12.22
CA ARG A 102 13.51 15.87 -11.05
C ARG A 102 13.80 14.86 -9.92
N GLY A 103 13.98 13.58 -10.25
CA GLY A 103 14.37 12.56 -9.29
C GLY A 103 15.75 12.84 -8.68
N ARG A 104 16.75 13.22 -9.49
CA ARG A 104 18.07 13.61 -8.96
C ARG A 104 17.98 14.83 -8.04
N LYS A 105 17.15 15.81 -8.37
CA LYS A 105 16.92 16.98 -7.53
C LYS A 105 16.34 16.55 -6.19
N MET A 106 15.29 15.70 -6.19
CA MET A 106 14.66 15.18 -4.98
C MET A 106 15.66 14.49 -4.06
N PHE A 107 16.48 13.57 -4.57
CA PHE A 107 17.50 12.88 -3.76
C PHE A 107 18.55 13.84 -3.21
N LYS A 108 18.99 14.82 -4.03
CA LYS A 108 19.93 15.84 -3.57
C LYS A 108 19.39 16.64 -2.39
N GLU A 109 18.11 17.02 -2.47
CA GLU A 109 17.41 17.76 -1.41
C GLU A 109 17.17 16.87 -0.18
N ALA A 110 16.74 15.62 -0.35
CA ALA A 110 16.53 14.66 0.74
C ALA A 110 17.80 14.50 1.60
N ARG A 111 18.99 14.50 0.97
CA ARG A 111 20.27 14.42 1.68
C ARG A 111 20.52 15.61 2.60
N THR A 112 20.05 16.79 2.27
CA THR A 112 20.19 17.98 3.14
C THR A 112 19.39 17.86 4.43
N PHE A 113 18.37 16.98 4.44
CA PHE A 113 17.57 16.64 5.60
C PHE A 113 18.01 15.34 6.29
N GLY A 114 19.19 14.81 5.95
CA GLY A 114 19.74 13.61 6.57
C GLY A 114 19.29 12.28 5.95
N LEU A 115 18.47 12.30 4.89
CA LEU A 115 18.03 11.10 4.19
C LEU A 115 19.00 10.77 3.06
N ARG A 116 20.07 10.00 3.38
CA ARG A 116 21.20 9.79 2.47
C ARG A 116 21.17 8.43 1.80
N THR A 117 21.29 7.37 2.57
CA THR A 117 21.23 5.98 2.11
C THR A 117 19.92 5.37 2.55
N GLY A 118 19.27 4.63 1.67
CA GLY A 118 18.00 4.05 2.03
C GLY A 118 17.48 3.02 1.05
N VAL A 119 16.32 2.53 1.40
CA VAL A 119 15.58 1.54 0.62
C VAL A 119 14.11 1.91 0.57
N THR A 120 13.49 1.63 -0.55
CA THR A 120 12.03 1.67 -0.69
C THR A 120 11.52 0.27 -0.99
N MET A 121 10.51 -0.15 -0.23
CA MET A 121 9.91 -1.49 -0.33
C MET A 121 8.42 -1.38 -0.67
N PRO A 122 7.95 -2.12 -1.68
CA PRO A 122 6.53 -2.26 -1.94
C PRO A 122 5.91 -3.30 -1.03
N ILE A 123 4.69 -3.06 -0.60
CA ILE A 123 3.84 -4.04 0.05
C ILE A 123 2.50 -4.03 -0.69
N HIS A 124 2.23 -5.11 -1.42
CA HIS A 124 0.99 -5.26 -2.14
C HIS A 124 -0.03 -5.95 -1.25
N GLY A 125 -1.13 -5.26 -1.01
CA GLY A 125 -2.29 -5.78 -0.29
C GLY A 125 -3.41 -6.19 -1.24
N PRO A 126 -4.51 -6.68 -0.69
CA PRO A 126 -5.71 -6.93 -1.46
C PRO A 126 -6.24 -5.63 -2.10
N GLY A 127 -6.66 -5.69 -3.36
CA GLY A 127 -7.13 -4.56 -4.15
C GLY A 127 -6.03 -3.84 -4.93
N ASN A 128 -6.38 -2.74 -5.58
CA ASN A 128 -5.45 -1.95 -6.38
C ASN A 128 -4.62 -0.95 -5.52
N GLY A 129 -4.69 -1.06 -4.20
CA GLY A 129 -3.86 -0.28 -3.30
C GLY A 129 -2.53 -0.97 -3.04
N TYR A 130 -1.47 -0.20 -2.97
CA TYR A 130 -0.18 -0.68 -2.48
C TYR A 130 0.35 0.25 -1.40
N THR A 131 1.17 -0.32 -0.55
CA THR A 131 1.86 0.41 0.50
C THR A 131 3.33 0.54 0.11
N VAL A 132 3.89 1.69 0.36
CA VAL A 132 5.31 1.95 0.18
C VAL A 132 5.91 2.17 1.55
N PHE A 133 6.96 1.43 1.84
CA PHE A 133 7.76 1.61 3.02
C PHE A 133 9.15 2.11 2.62
N GLY A 134 9.52 3.30 3.10
CA GLY A 134 10.85 3.87 2.94
C GLY A 134 11.63 3.82 4.24
N ALA A 135 12.88 3.40 4.20
CA ALA A 135 13.79 3.42 5.34
C ALA A 135 15.11 4.08 4.97
N SER A 136 15.59 4.96 5.83
CA SER A 136 16.90 5.59 5.74
C SER A 136 17.85 5.05 6.81
N PHE A 137 19.12 5.00 6.49
CA PHE A 137 20.20 4.47 7.32
C PHE A 137 21.36 5.47 7.41
N ASP A 138 22.02 5.53 8.57
CA ASP A 138 23.22 6.36 8.78
C ASP A 138 24.49 5.72 8.20
N ARG A 139 24.38 4.49 7.70
CA ARG A 139 25.47 3.73 7.08
C ARG A 139 25.51 4.01 5.59
N GLU A 140 26.68 4.20 5.03
CA GLU A 140 26.86 4.51 3.61
C GLU A 140 27.79 3.51 2.91
N GLY A 141 27.66 3.42 1.59
CA GLY A 141 28.60 2.72 0.73
C GLY A 141 28.77 1.23 0.99
N GLN A 142 30.01 0.77 1.06
CA GLN A 142 30.33 -0.66 1.17
C GLN A 142 29.85 -1.29 2.48
N ASP A 143 29.76 -0.54 3.57
CA ASP A 143 29.35 -1.07 4.86
C ASP A 143 27.84 -1.38 4.85
N PHE A 144 27.05 -0.54 4.23
CA PHE A 144 25.64 -0.80 4.01
C PHE A 144 25.45 -2.00 3.06
N ALA A 145 26.16 -2.02 1.92
CA ALA A 145 26.04 -3.08 0.92
C ALA A 145 26.36 -4.48 1.50
N ARG A 146 27.37 -4.58 2.37
CA ARG A 146 27.73 -5.87 3.04
C ARG A 146 26.63 -6.38 3.97
N GLN A 147 25.96 -5.49 4.69
CA GLN A 147 24.94 -5.85 5.68
C GLN A 147 23.54 -5.95 5.05
N TRP A 148 23.36 -5.43 3.85
CA TRP A 148 22.05 -5.37 3.18
C TRP A 148 21.31 -6.71 3.12
N PRO A 149 21.93 -7.87 2.81
CA PRO A 149 21.22 -9.15 2.77
C PRO A 149 20.54 -9.51 4.10
N GLU A 150 21.21 -9.24 5.23
CA GLU A 150 20.65 -9.49 6.58
C GLU A 150 19.60 -8.44 6.95
N ILE A 151 19.92 -7.16 6.72
CA ILE A 151 19.01 -6.03 6.93
C ILE A 151 17.73 -6.25 6.14
N ARG A 152 17.81 -6.63 4.87
CA ARG A 152 16.68 -6.86 4.00
C ARG A 152 15.71 -7.87 4.58
N SER A 153 16.18 -9.01 5.04
CA SER A 153 15.33 -10.08 5.56
C SER A 153 14.60 -9.65 6.83
N ALA A 154 15.33 -9.06 7.78
CA ALA A 154 14.74 -8.54 9.02
C ALA A 154 13.74 -7.42 8.75
N LEU A 155 14.09 -6.48 7.88
CA LEU A 155 13.25 -5.36 7.50
C LEU A 155 11.93 -5.84 6.84
N GLN A 156 12.01 -6.80 5.91
CA GLN A 156 10.83 -7.34 5.25
C GLN A 156 9.87 -8.00 6.24
N LEU A 157 10.36 -8.77 7.21
CA LEU A 157 9.52 -9.40 8.22
C LEU A 157 8.83 -8.37 9.12
N VAL A 158 9.57 -7.37 9.63
CA VAL A 158 9.02 -6.31 10.47
C VAL A 158 7.95 -5.52 9.73
N VAL A 159 8.26 -5.13 8.50
CA VAL A 159 7.36 -4.30 7.68
C VAL A 159 6.08 -5.03 7.30
N LEU A 160 6.16 -6.35 6.97
CA LEU A 160 4.99 -7.17 6.70
C LEU A 160 4.09 -7.34 7.94
N ALA A 161 4.67 -7.59 9.11
CA ALA A 161 3.91 -7.71 10.35
C ALA A 161 3.23 -6.37 10.73
N ALA A 162 3.97 -5.26 10.60
CA ALA A 162 3.41 -3.93 10.82
C ALA A 162 2.28 -3.60 9.84
N HIS A 163 2.41 -4.05 8.58
CA HIS A 163 1.39 -3.86 7.56
C HIS A 163 0.10 -4.61 7.91
N ASP A 164 0.19 -5.87 8.33
CA ASP A 164 -0.97 -6.66 8.73
C ASP A 164 -1.71 -6.00 9.91
N GLY A 165 -0.98 -5.59 10.95
CA GLY A 165 -1.55 -4.86 12.08
C GLY A 165 -2.19 -3.51 11.68
N ALA A 166 -1.53 -2.75 10.82
CA ALA A 166 -2.05 -1.48 10.31
C ALA A 166 -3.32 -1.67 9.47
N LEU A 167 -3.38 -2.72 8.63
CA LEU A 167 -4.58 -3.04 7.86
C LEU A 167 -5.76 -3.37 8.78
N MET A 168 -5.55 -4.15 9.84
CA MET A 168 -6.59 -4.45 10.82
C MET A 168 -7.14 -3.20 11.47
N LEU A 169 -6.26 -2.30 11.94
CA LEU A 169 -6.65 -1.03 12.55
C LEU A 169 -7.47 -0.14 11.61
N TRP A 170 -7.03 -0.03 10.35
CA TRP A 170 -7.70 0.85 9.41
C TRP A 170 -8.96 0.25 8.80
N ARG A 171 -9.08 -1.07 8.77
CA ARG A 171 -10.34 -1.75 8.39
C ARG A 171 -11.44 -1.49 9.41
N THR A 172 -11.15 -1.63 10.71
CA THR A 172 -12.11 -1.34 11.78
C THR A 172 -12.55 0.13 11.81
N ALA A 173 -11.68 1.07 11.44
CA ALA A 173 -12.01 2.48 11.33
C ALA A 173 -12.84 2.82 10.07
N SER A 174 -12.76 2.02 9.02
CA SER A 174 -13.43 2.23 7.72
C SER A 174 -14.73 1.44 7.55
N ASP A 175 -15.06 0.53 8.47
CA ASP A 175 -16.21 -0.37 8.34
C ASP A 175 -17.57 0.34 8.37
N LYS A 176 -17.63 1.60 8.84
CA LYS A 176 -18.87 2.37 8.86
C LYS A 176 -19.38 2.79 7.47
N ASP A 177 -18.46 2.88 6.49
CA ASP A 177 -18.76 3.25 5.10
C ASP A 177 -18.49 2.11 4.11
N ALA A 178 -18.27 0.89 4.60
CA ALA A 178 -17.96 -0.25 3.76
C ALA A 178 -19.19 -0.65 2.91
N ILE A 179 -18.96 -0.76 1.60
CA ILE A 179 -19.98 -1.23 0.67
C ILE A 179 -20.19 -2.74 0.89
N HIS A 180 -21.36 -3.11 1.40
CA HIS A 180 -21.74 -4.51 1.58
C HIS A 180 -22.60 -5.01 0.44
N LEU A 181 -22.07 -5.96 -0.32
CA LEU A 181 -22.83 -6.70 -1.33
C LEU A 181 -23.44 -7.96 -0.71
N THR A 182 -24.71 -8.21 -0.98
CA THR A 182 -25.31 -9.51 -0.72
C THR A 182 -24.70 -10.57 -1.63
N ASP A 183 -24.84 -11.85 -1.29
CA ASP A 183 -24.28 -12.94 -2.11
C ASP A 183 -24.84 -12.90 -3.54
N ARG A 184 -26.11 -12.58 -3.73
CA ARG A 184 -26.75 -12.48 -5.06
C ARG A 184 -26.26 -11.28 -5.86
N GLU A 185 -26.04 -10.16 -5.23
CA GLU A 185 -25.41 -8.98 -5.86
C GLU A 185 -23.98 -9.29 -6.29
N ARG A 186 -23.22 -9.94 -5.42
CA ARG A 186 -21.83 -10.36 -5.70
C ARG A 186 -21.79 -11.35 -6.87
N ASP A 187 -22.64 -12.37 -6.87
CA ASP A 187 -22.70 -13.36 -7.95
C ASP A 187 -23.03 -12.72 -9.30
N CYS A 188 -24.06 -11.85 -9.36
CA CYS A 188 -24.42 -11.14 -10.59
C CYS A 188 -23.29 -10.26 -11.10
N LEU A 189 -22.61 -9.53 -10.18
CA LEU A 189 -21.51 -8.66 -10.54
C LEU A 189 -20.28 -9.47 -10.99
N LEU A 190 -19.99 -10.59 -10.35
CA LEU A 190 -18.87 -11.48 -10.70
C LEU A 190 -19.03 -12.06 -12.13
N TRP A 191 -20.21 -12.55 -12.49
CA TRP A 191 -20.45 -13.05 -13.84
C TRP A 191 -20.42 -11.92 -14.87
N THR A 192 -20.88 -10.73 -14.50
CA THR A 192 -20.76 -9.53 -15.35
C THR A 192 -19.28 -9.16 -15.56
N ALA A 193 -18.45 -9.25 -14.53
CA ALA A 193 -17.00 -9.03 -14.62
C ALA A 193 -16.30 -10.04 -15.55
N ARG A 194 -16.84 -11.27 -15.63
CA ARG A 194 -16.41 -12.32 -16.56
C ARG A 194 -16.96 -12.15 -17.99
N GLY A 195 -17.56 -11.01 -18.28
CA GLY A 195 -18.06 -10.67 -19.61
C GLY A 195 -19.44 -11.26 -19.96
N LYS A 196 -20.18 -11.83 -19.01
CA LYS A 196 -21.50 -12.39 -19.25
C LYS A 196 -22.57 -11.31 -19.37
N THR A 197 -23.48 -11.50 -20.31
CA THR A 197 -24.69 -10.68 -20.46
C THR A 197 -25.69 -10.98 -19.32
N ALA A 198 -26.67 -10.10 -19.11
CA ALA A 198 -27.69 -10.33 -18.09
C ALA A 198 -28.49 -11.63 -18.35
N PHE A 199 -28.73 -11.95 -19.62
CA PHE A 199 -29.36 -13.20 -20.05
C PHE A 199 -28.53 -14.44 -19.66
N GLU A 200 -27.22 -14.43 -19.96
CA GLU A 200 -26.31 -15.53 -19.60
C GLU A 200 -26.16 -15.66 -18.08
N CYS A 201 -26.05 -14.53 -17.35
CA CYS A 201 -26.05 -14.53 -15.88
C CYS A 201 -27.32 -15.15 -15.30
N ALA A 202 -28.49 -14.83 -15.88
CA ALA A 202 -29.76 -15.39 -15.49
C ALA A 202 -29.80 -16.91 -15.65
N ALA A 203 -29.33 -17.40 -16.77
CA ALA A 203 -29.23 -18.86 -17.03
C ALA A 203 -28.27 -19.55 -16.05
N ILE A 204 -27.10 -18.97 -15.78
CA ILE A 204 -26.09 -19.53 -14.87
C ILE A 204 -26.60 -19.55 -13.42
N LEU A 205 -27.20 -18.44 -12.96
CA LEU A 205 -27.62 -18.26 -11.57
C LEU A 205 -29.02 -18.80 -11.27
N ARG A 206 -29.71 -19.30 -12.31
CA ARG A 206 -31.11 -19.76 -12.24
C ARG A 206 -32.07 -18.67 -11.76
N LEU A 207 -31.91 -17.48 -12.34
CA LEU A 207 -32.73 -16.31 -12.09
C LEU A 207 -33.42 -15.84 -13.37
N SER A 208 -34.34 -14.88 -13.27
CA SER A 208 -34.82 -14.15 -14.43
C SER A 208 -33.84 -13.05 -14.84
N GLU A 209 -33.85 -12.67 -16.11
CA GLU A 209 -32.99 -11.56 -16.58
C GLU A 209 -33.32 -10.26 -15.86
N ASP A 210 -34.59 -10.00 -15.57
CA ASP A 210 -35.01 -8.82 -14.81
C ASP A 210 -34.48 -8.82 -13.38
N THR A 211 -34.41 -9.99 -12.75
CA THR A 211 -33.83 -10.16 -11.42
C THR A 211 -32.31 -9.84 -11.44
N VAL A 212 -31.59 -10.31 -12.45
CA VAL A 212 -30.17 -9.96 -12.60
C VAL A 212 -29.99 -8.45 -12.81
N ARG A 213 -30.80 -7.84 -13.68
CA ARG A 213 -30.79 -6.38 -13.89
C ARG A 213 -31.12 -5.60 -12.62
N PHE A 214 -32.03 -6.11 -11.80
CA PHE A 214 -32.37 -5.52 -10.50
C PHE A 214 -31.14 -5.54 -9.56
N TYR A 215 -30.49 -6.70 -9.39
CA TYR A 215 -29.29 -6.79 -8.55
C TYR A 215 -28.15 -5.91 -9.04
N LEU A 216 -27.91 -5.84 -10.35
CA LEU A 216 -26.88 -4.96 -10.90
C LEU A 216 -27.19 -3.47 -10.68
N ARG A 217 -28.45 -3.05 -10.71
CA ARG A 217 -28.85 -1.69 -10.34
C ARG A 217 -28.60 -1.43 -8.86
N ALA A 218 -29.01 -2.34 -7.98
CA ALA A 218 -28.76 -2.22 -6.54
C ALA A 218 -27.27 -2.10 -6.22
N VAL A 219 -26.41 -2.85 -6.93
CA VAL A 219 -24.96 -2.73 -6.82
C VAL A 219 -24.49 -1.34 -7.26
N MET A 220 -24.94 -0.84 -8.41
CA MET A 220 -24.58 0.48 -8.90
C MET A 220 -24.98 1.58 -7.92
N ASP A 221 -26.17 1.49 -7.35
CA ASP A 221 -26.69 2.45 -6.36
C ASP A 221 -25.84 2.41 -5.07
N LYS A 222 -25.55 1.21 -4.53
CA LYS A 222 -24.67 1.04 -3.36
C LYS A 222 -23.27 1.58 -3.58
N MET A 223 -22.78 1.48 -4.81
CA MET A 223 -21.43 1.95 -5.16
C MET A 223 -21.39 3.42 -5.60
N GLY A 224 -22.54 4.07 -5.78
CA GLY A 224 -22.61 5.45 -6.28
C GLY A 224 -22.07 5.60 -7.71
N VAL A 225 -22.33 4.60 -8.59
CA VAL A 225 -21.82 4.60 -9.97
C VAL A 225 -22.97 4.46 -10.97
N HIS A 226 -22.77 4.97 -12.20
CA HIS A 226 -23.84 5.03 -13.21
C HIS A 226 -23.71 3.99 -14.33
N SER A 227 -22.68 3.13 -14.28
CA SER A 227 -22.52 2.07 -15.29
C SER A 227 -22.06 0.76 -14.64
N LYS A 228 -22.53 -0.36 -15.23
CA LYS A 228 -22.12 -1.71 -14.79
C LYS A 228 -20.60 -1.93 -14.91
N HIS A 229 -19.94 -1.36 -15.92
CA HIS A 229 -18.51 -1.46 -16.09
C HIS A 229 -17.77 -0.72 -14.97
N HIS A 230 -18.23 0.46 -14.61
CA HIS A 230 -17.67 1.21 -13.48
C HIS A 230 -17.90 0.45 -12.16
N ALA A 231 -19.06 -0.17 -11.97
CA ALA A 231 -19.34 -1.02 -10.82
C ALA A 231 -18.37 -2.22 -10.74
N VAL A 232 -18.11 -2.88 -11.88
CA VAL A 232 -17.14 -3.99 -11.95
C VAL A 232 -15.74 -3.52 -11.58
N VAL A 233 -15.24 -2.44 -12.21
CA VAL A 233 -13.91 -1.89 -11.91
C VAL A 233 -13.81 -1.53 -10.42
N LYS A 234 -14.79 -0.81 -9.90
CA LYS A 234 -14.83 -0.39 -8.49
C LYS A 234 -14.86 -1.59 -7.54
N ALA A 235 -15.64 -2.63 -7.85
CA ALA A 235 -15.72 -3.84 -7.03
C ALA A 235 -14.41 -4.63 -6.99
N ILE A 236 -13.69 -4.71 -8.13
CA ILE A 236 -12.37 -5.33 -8.19
C ILE A 236 -11.37 -4.51 -7.36
N THR A 237 -11.38 -3.19 -7.54
CA THR A 237 -10.52 -2.26 -6.78
C THR A 237 -10.74 -2.35 -5.27
N LEU A 238 -12.00 -2.54 -4.84
CA LEU A 238 -12.36 -2.68 -3.42
C LEU A 238 -12.29 -4.12 -2.92
N ASN A 239 -11.84 -5.09 -3.74
CA ASN A 239 -11.83 -6.53 -3.42
C ASN A 239 -13.18 -7.12 -3.02
N LEU A 240 -14.26 -6.57 -3.51
CA LEU A 240 -15.59 -7.13 -3.29
C LEU A 240 -15.86 -8.35 -4.18
N ILE A 241 -15.17 -8.42 -5.33
CA ILE A 241 -15.16 -9.57 -6.24
C ILE A 241 -13.75 -9.85 -6.76
N VAL A 242 -13.48 -11.12 -7.07
CA VAL A 242 -12.28 -11.60 -7.79
C VAL A 242 -12.77 -12.35 -9.01
N PRO A 243 -12.66 -11.80 -10.25
CA PRO A 243 -13.17 -12.39 -11.49
C PRO A 243 -12.49 -13.68 -11.90
#